data_1fd5cc9fea911a085fb44bd2fa5cdad3
#
_entry.id   1fd5cc9fea911a085fb44bd2fa5cdad3
#
_cell.length_a   1.000
_cell.length_b   1.000
_cell.length_c   1.000
_cell.angle_alpha   90.00
_cell.angle_beta   90.00
_cell.angle_gamma   90.00
#
_symmetry.space_group_name_H-M   'P 1'
#
loop_
_entity.id
_entity.type
_entity.pdbx_description
1 polymer ?
#
loop_
_entity_poly.entity_id
_entity_poly.type
_entity_poly.pdbx_seq_one_letter_code
_entity_poly.pdbx_strand_id
1 'polypeptide(L)'
;MPRYKQRISALQMPDYPPPYSRHETERVLKPEEPLKFGEPCVYVMQRLRCQILKWSTCHGCGPRGTRCLYSLHDPRPNDNYTIKATHLTPNIRLVDGIKMIFQKTANNSCTAVATSQSNDWFVIFDYGTNYCNLHNLVVGAGLDTDQNFFESTNNAVCTQLNMASCN
;
A
#
# COMPACT_ATOMS: atom_id res chain seq x y z
N MET A 1 -2.65 -75.74 -4.41
CA MET A 1 -2.94 -74.54 -3.63
C MET A 1 -2.96 -73.36 -4.59
N PRO A 2 -4.11 -72.79 -4.95
CA PRO A 2 -4.17 -71.64 -5.87
C PRO A 2 -3.93 -70.35 -5.13
N ARG A 3 -3.04 -69.49 -5.65
CA ARG A 3 -2.76 -68.15 -5.15
C ARG A 3 -3.89 -67.21 -5.57
N TYR A 4 -4.62 -66.69 -4.62
CA TYR A 4 -5.60 -65.62 -4.87
C TYR A 4 -4.85 -64.32 -5.10
N LYS A 5 -4.92 -63.76 -6.34
CA LYS A 5 -4.57 -62.39 -6.65
C LYS A 5 -5.78 -61.50 -6.32
N GLN A 6 -5.73 -60.78 -5.23
CA GLN A 6 -6.67 -59.70 -5.00
C GLN A 6 -6.31 -58.52 -5.92
N ARG A 7 -7.24 -58.15 -6.80
CA ARG A 7 -7.23 -56.93 -7.61
C ARG A 7 -7.79 -55.83 -6.74
N ILE A 8 -6.95 -54.91 -6.28
CA ILE A 8 -7.41 -53.69 -5.63
C ILE A 8 -7.88 -52.76 -6.77
N SER A 9 -9.19 -52.57 -6.87
CA SER A 9 -9.78 -51.53 -7.72
C SER A 9 -9.44 -50.18 -7.11
N ALA A 10 -8.76 -49.33 -7.85
CA ALA A 10 -8.55 -47.96 -7.49
C ALA A 10 -9.93 -47.26 -7.39
N LEU A 11 -10.30 -46.87 -6.19
CA LEU A 11 -11.40 -45.97 -5.96
C LEU A 11 -11.02 -44.62 -6.61
N GLN A 12 -11.72 -44.27 -7.67
CA GLN A 12 -11.70 -42.92 -8.24
C GLN A 12 -12.16 -41.95 -7.16
N MET A 13 -11.21 -41.17 -6.65
CA MET A 13 -11.57 -40.00 -5.83
C MET A 13 -12.39 -39.04 -6.71
N PRO A 14 -13.47 -38.46 -6.19
CA PRO A 14 -14.17 -37.40 -6.91
C PRO A 14 -13.21 -36.25 -7.17
N ASP A 15 -13.25 -35.75 -8.39
CA ASP A 15 -12.50 -34.57 -8.82
C ASP A 15 -12.83 -33.40 -7.88
N TYR A 16 -11.90 -33.12 -6.99
CA TYR A 16 -11.93 -31.85 -6.25
C TYR A 16 -11.75 -30.74 -7.30
N PRO A 17 -12.63 -29.76 -7.34
CA PRO A 17 -12.39 -28.58 -8.16
C PRO A 17 -11.04 -27.99 -7.76
N PRO A 18 -10.24 -27.49 -8.73
CA PRO A 18 -8.95 -26.90 -8.44
C PRO A 18 -9.17 -25.79 -7.40
N PRO A 19 -8.22 -25.60 -6.45
CA PRO A 19 -8.35 -24.55 -5.46
C PRO A 19 -8.64 -23.26 -6.22
N TYR A 20 -9.70 -22.58 -5.82
CA TYR A 20 -10.11 -21.30 -6.32
C TYR A 20 -8.87 -20.50 -6.71
N SER A 21 -8.70 -20.27 -8.01
CA SER A 21 -7.74 -19.30 -8.47
C SER A 21 -8.12 -18.04 -7.72
N ARG A 22 -7.25 -17.64 -6.81
CA ARG A 22 -7.33 -16.38 -6.12
C ARG A 22 -7.29 -15.32 -7.23
N HIS A 23 -8.46 -14.99 -7.78
CA HIS A 23 -8.63 -13.70 -8.40
C HIS A 23 -8.42 -12.72 -7.24
N GLU A 24 -7.17 -12.40 -6.99
CA GLU A 24 -6.79 -11.15 -6.43
C GLU A 24 -7.52 -10.12 -7.30
N THR A 25 -8.71 -9.76 -6.88
CA THR A 25 -9.29 -8.50 -7.29
C THR A 25 -8.38 -7.46 -6.65
N GLU A 26 -7.21 -7.31 -7.25
CA GLU A 26 -6.44 -6.10 -7.17
C GLU A 26 -7.43 -5.01 -7.59
N ARG A 27 -8.12 -4.42 -6.61
CA ARG A 27 -8.80 -3.15 -6.82
C ARG A 27 -7.67 -2.14 -6.99
N VAL A 28 -7.06 -2.20 -8.16
CA VAL A 28 -6.18 -1.17 -8.65
C VAL A 28 -7.05 0.07 -8.71
N LEU A 29 -6.95 0.88 -7.67
CA LEU A 29 -7.37 2.26 -7.73
C LEU A 29 -6.65 2.81 -8.95
N LYS A 30 -7.37 2.96 -10.07
CA LYS A 30 -6.79 3.57 -11.27
C LYS A 30 -6.41 4.98 -10.87
N PRO A 31 -5.14 5.31 -10.86
CA PRO A 31 -4.71 6.66 -10.53
C PRO A 31 -5.07 7.54 -11.73
N GLU A 32 -6.22 8.19 -11.67
CA GLU A 32 -6.58 9.12 -12.73
C GLU A 32 -5.71 10.38 -12.69
N GLU A 33 -5.11 10.71 -11.53
CA GLU A 33 -4.11 11.78 -11.48
C GLU A 33 -3.00 11.49 -10.46
N PRO A 34 -1.73 11.58 -10.88
CA PRO A 34 -0.59 11.35 -10.00
C PRO A 34 -0.38 12.52 -9.03
N LEU A 35 0.26 12.21 -7.89
CA LEU A 35 0.90 13.22 -7.06
C LEU A 35 1.96 13.94 -7.90
N LYS A 36 2.03 15.26 -7.83
CA LYS A 36 3.06 16.07 -8.51
C LYS A 36 3.92 16.77 -7.48
N PHE A 37 5.23 16.74 -7.67
CA PHE A 37 6.21 17.38 -6.81
C PHE A 37 7.11 18.24 -7.67
N GLY A 38 7.41 19.45 -7.22
CA GLY A 38 8.34 20.37 -7.90
C GLY A 38 9.81 19.94 -7.80
N GLU A 39 10.13 19.01 -6.92
CA GLU A 39 11.49 18.52 -6.68
C GLU A 39 11.80 17.25 -7.52
N PRO A 40 13.10 16.95 -7.77
CA PRO A 40 13.52 15.73 -8.42
C PRO A 40 13.12 14.48 -7.64
N CYS A 41 12.72 13.39 -8.34
CA CYS A 41 12.25 12.16 -7.71
C CYS A 41 13.21 11.56 -6.68
N VAL A 42 14.52 11.70 -6.87
CA VAL A 42 15.51 11.19 -5.92
C VAL A 42 15.36 11.85 -4.54
N TYR A 43 15.15 13.17 -4.51
CA TYR A 43 14.93 13.90 -3.25
C TYR A 43 13.57 13.58 -2.63
N VAL A 44 12.52 13.54 -3.45
CA VAL A 44 11.18 13.16 -3.00
C VAL A 44 11.19 11.77 -2.35
N MET A 45 11.78 10.79 -3.03
CA MET A 45 11.91 9.42 -2.51
C MET A 45 12.73 9.35 -1.23
N GLN A 46 13.84 10.08 -1.17
CA GLN A 46 14.69 10.13 0.03
C GLN A 46 13.94 10.68 1.24
N ARG A 47 13.21 11.79 1.08
CA ARG A 47 12.41 12.41 2.14
C ARG A 47 11.31 11.47 2.64
N LEU A 48 10.58 10.81 1.72
CA LEU A 48 9.56 9.84 2.07
C LEU A 48 10.15 8.62 2.81
N ARG A 49 11.28 8.07 2.35
CA ARG A 49 11.98 6.98 3.05
C ARG A 49 12.41 7.38 4.46
N CYS A 50 12.99 8.56 4.62
CA CYS A 50 13.35 9.09 5.94
C CYS A 50 12.12 9.24 6.82
N GLN A 51 11.00 9.71 6.29
CA GLN A 51 9.76 9.87 7.04
C GLN A 51 9.17 8.53 7.48
N ILE A 52 9.16 7.52 6.60
CA ILE A 52 8.75 6.14 6.93
C ILE A 52 9.61 5.60 8.09
N LEU A 53 10.93 5.75 8.01
CA LEU A 53 11.86 5.30 9.05
C LEU A 53 11.66 6.06 10.37
N LYS A 54 11.41 7.38 10.31
CA LYS A 54 11.11 8.20 11.48
C LYS A 54 9.85 7.72 12.21
N TRP A 55 8.86 7.24 11.47
CA TRP A 55 7.59 6.74 12.02
C TRP A 55 7.54 5.22 12.17
N SER A 56 8.69 4.54 12.22
CA SER A 56 8.76 3.08 12.40
C SER A 56 8.46 2.61 13.83
N THR A 57 8.44 3.50 14.80
CA THR A 57 8.19 3.18 16.21
C THR A 57 6.74 3.43 16.61
N CYS A 58 6.35 3.00 17.83
CA CYS A 58 5.02 3.22 18.39
C CYS A 58 4.84 4.60 19.06
N HIS A 59 5.78 5.52 18.88
CA HIS A 59 5.71 6.85 19.49
C HIS A 59 5.16 7.88 18.51
N GLY A 60 4.35 8.82 19.02
CA GLY A 60 3.85 9.94 18.23
C GLY A 60 2.81 9.56 17.18
N CYS A 61 2.03 8.51 17.42
CA CYS A 61 1.06 7.95 16.47
C CYS A 61 -0.04 8.91 16.01
N GLY A 62 -0.25 10.01 16.73
CA GLY A 62 -1.39 10.88 16.48
C GLY A 62 -2.72 10.24 16.95
N PRO A 63 -3.83 11.00 16.90
CA PRO A 63 -5.11 10.54 17.47
C PRO A 63 -5.69 9.29 16.79
N ARG A 64 -5.38 9.07 15.52
CA ARG A 64 -5.89 7.93 14.74
C ARG A 64 -4.85 6.86 14.46
N GLY A 65 -3.65 6.98 14.99
CA GLY A 65 -2.59 5.99 14.80
C GLY A 65 -1.96 5.98 13.41
N THR A 66 -2.17 7.00 12.59
CA THR A 66 -1.68 7.07 11.20
C THR A 66 -0.30 7.71 11.05
N ARG A 67 0.41 8.01 12.14
CA ARG A 67 1.74 8.65 12.15
C ARG A 67 2.80 7.81 12.86
N CYS A 68 2.62 6.50 12.89
CA CYS A 68 3.57 5.57 13.51
C CYS A 68 3.44 4.18 12.90
N LEU A 69 4.32 3.25 13.31
CA LEU A 69 4.29 1.84 12.94
C LEU A 69 4.35 1.59 11.42
N TYR A 70 5.06 2.48 10.72
CA TYR A 70 5.41 2.21 9.33
C TYR A 70 6.63 1.29 9.26
N SER A 71 6.68 0.43 8.26
CA SER A 71 7.82 -0.44 7.98
C SER A 71 8.21 -0.35 6.51
N LEU A 72 9.46 0.02 6.23
CA LEU A 72 10.00 0.08 4.89
C LEU A 72 10.48 -1.31 4.47
N HIS A 73 9.95 -1.87 3.38
CA HIS A 73 10.26 -3.24 2.96
C HIS A 73 11.61 -3.35 2.23
N ASP A 74 11.99 -2.30 1.52
CA ASP A 74 13.26 -2.25 0.82
C ASP A 74 14.03 -1.01 1.27
N PRO A 75 14.83 -1.13 2.34
CA PRO A 75 15.57 0.00 2.90
C PRO A 75 16.71 0.48 1.98
N ARG A 76 17.14 -0.35 1.02
CA ARG A 76 18.21 0.02 0.08
C ARG A 76 17.61 0.81 -1.08
N PRO A 77 18.24 1.93 -1.46
CA PRO A 77 17.88 2.61 -2.71
C PRO A 77 18.01 1.62 -3.86
N ASN A 78 16.96 1.46 -4.62
CA ASN A 78 16.96 0.69 -5.86
C ASN A 78 16.64 1.64 -7.02
N ASP A 79 17.08 1.28 -8.20
CA ASP A 79 16.88 2.08 -9.41
C ASP A 79 15.44 2.04 -9.93
N ASN A 80 14.56 1.31 -9.25
CA ASN A 80 13.19 1.04 -9.72
C ASN A 80 12.21 2.16 -9.44
N TYR A 81 12.65 3.31 -8.93
CA TYR A 81 11.76 4.43 -8.61
C TYR A 81 10.49 3.99 -7.86
N THR A 82 10.64 3.06 -6.93
CA THR A 82 9.52 2.47 -6.18
C THR A 82 9.83 2.47 -4.69
N ILE A 83 8.84 2.84 -3.88
CA ILE A 83 8.84 2.64 -2.44
C ILE A 83 7.76 1.62 -2.11
N LYS A 84 8.10 0.60 -1.31
CA LYS A 84 7.16 -0.34 -0.72
C LYS A 84 7.28 -0.27 0.79
N ALA A 85 6.16 -0.15 1.46
CA ALA A 85 6.08 -0.08 2.92
C ALA A 85 4.80 -0.75 3.41
N THR A 86 4.70 -0.92 4.72
CA THR A 86 3.44 -1.25 5.38
C THR A 86 3.19 -0.24 6.50
N HIS A 87 1.93 -0.09 6.85
CA HIS A 87 1.49 0.62 8.04
C HIS A 87 0.67 -0.35 8.90
N LEU A 88 0.92 -0.36 10.21
CA LEU A 88 0.15 -1.14 11.18
C LEU A 88 -0.73 -0.19 11.99
N THR A 89 -2.05 -0.35 11.90
CA THR A 89 -2.98 0.41 12.74
C THR A 89 -2.91 -0.07 14.19
N PRO A 90 -2.50 0.76 15.16
CA PRO A 90 -2.15 0.31 16.52
C PRO A 90 -3.26 -0.44 17.26
N ASN A 91 -4.49 0.08 17.20
CA ASN A 91 -5.60 -0.39 18.03
C ASN A 91 -6.23 -1.68 17.53
N ILE A 92 -6.33 -1.86 16.21
CA ILE A 92 -7.01 -2.98 15.58
C ILE A 92 -6.03 -3.94 14.89
N ARG A 93 -4.75 -3.60 14.86
CA ARG A 93 -3.65 -4.40 14.29
C ARG A 93 -3.87 -4.79 12.82
N LEU A 94 -4.57 -3.97 12.06
CA LEU A 94 -4.68 -4.13 10.62
C LEU A 94 -3.40 -3.66 9.95
N VAL A 95 -2.98 -4.40 8.93
CA VAL A 95 -1.79 -4.08 8.14
C VAL A 95 -2.22 -3.59 6.77
N ASP A 96 -1.83 -2.36 6.46
CA ASP A 96 -2.05 -1.76 5.15
C ASP A 96 -0.75 -1.83 4.34
N GLY A 97 -0.83 -2.35 3.13
CA GLY A 97 0.25 -2.34 2.16
C GLY A 97 0.32 -1.01 1.43
N ILE A 98 1.51 -0.40 1.37
CA ILE A 98 1.76 0.87 0.71
C ILE A 98 2.73 0.65 -0.45
N LYS A 99 2.39 1.20 -1.62
CA LYS A 99 3.25 1.20 -2.80
C LYS A 99 3.21 2.57 -3.46
N MET A 100 4.37 3.13 -3.73
CA MET A 100 4.53 4.38 -4.47
C MET A 100 5.45 4.15 -5.65
N ILE A 101 5.02 4.51 -6.85
CA ILE A 101 5.80 4.42 -8.09
C ILE A 101 6.05 5.83 -8.59
N PHE A 102 7.32 6.17 -8.78
CA PHE A 102 7.75 7.51 -9.16
C PHE A 102 8.17 7.56 -10.61
N GLN A 103 7.93 8.69 -11.26
CA GLN A 103 8.31 8.96 -12.63
C GLN A 103 8.91 10.37 -12.74
N LYS A 104 10.12 10.45 -13.30
CA LYS A 104 10.75 11.73 -13.63
C LYS A 104 9.97 12.43 -14.73
N THR A 105 9.84 13.73 -14.61
CA THR A 105 9.27 14.57 -15.65
C THR A 105 10.36 15.36 -16.39
N ALA A 106 10.01 15.95 -17.55
CA ALA A 106 10.95 16.69 -18.38
C ALA A 106 11.59 17.90 -17.67
N ASN A 107 10.88 18.49 -16.69
CA ASN A 107 11.33 19.70 -15.97
C ASN A 107 12.11 19.37 -14.69
N ASN A 108 12.72 18.18 -14.60
CA ASN A 108 13.42 17.70 -13.41
C ASN A 108 12.54 17.69 -12.14
N SER A 109 11.24 17.64 -12.32
CA SER A 109 10.25 17.41 -11.25
C SER A 109 9.85 15.94 -11.18
N CYS A 110 8.95 15.59 -10.27
CA CYS A 110 8.56 14.21 -10.00
C CYS A 110 7.05 14.06 -10.01
N THR A 111 6.58 12.98 -10.61
CA THR A 111 5.22 12.50 -10.39
C THR A 111 5.25 11.16 -9.69
N ALA A 112 4.22 10.86 -8.90
CA ALA A 112 4.10 9.55 -8.26
C ALA A 112 2.65 9.07 -8.24
N VAL A 113 2.51 7.77 -8.47
CA VAL A 113 1.28 7.04 -8.20
C VAL A 113 1.46 6.33 -6.87
N ALA A 114 0.60 6.63 -5.91
CA ALA A 114 0.64 6.07 -4.58
C ALA A 114 -0.63 5.26 -4.31
N THR A 115 -0.47 4.07 -3.75
CA THR A 115 -1.56 3.19 -3.34
C THR A 115 -1.37 2.77 -1.89
N SER A 116 -2.46 2.71 -1.13
CA SER A 116 -2.53 2.09 0.19
C SER A 116 -3.74 1.16 0.22
N GLN A 117 -3.54 -0.05 0.70
CA GLN A 117 -4.56 -1.09 0.66
C GLN A 117 -4.46 -1.97 1.89
N SER A 118 -5.60 -2.22 2.55
CA SER A 118 -5.65 -3.16 3.66
C SER A 118 -5.43 -4.60 3.18
N ASN A 119 -4.53 -5.31 3.85
CA ASN A 119 -4.21 -6.70 3.52
C ASN A 119 -5.31 -7.68 3.98
N ASP A 120 -6.20 -7.23 4.87
CA ASP A 120 -7.26 -8.03 5.42
C ASP A 120 -8.52 -7.95 4.57
N TRP A 121 -8.96 -9.08 4.02
CA TRP A 121 -10.10 -9.19 3.09
C TRP A 121 -11.46 -8.79 3.69
N PHE A 122 -11.58 -8.78 5.01
CA PHE A 122 -12.83 -8.43 5.71
C PHE A 122 -12.97 -6.93 6.02
N VAL A 123 -11.95 -6.13 5.71
CA VAL A 123 -12.00 -4.68 5.91
C VAL A 123 -12.81 -4.05 4.77
N ILE A 124 -14.09 -3.85 5.01
CA ILE A 124 -15.00 -3.17 4.07
C ILE A 124 -14.96 -1.65 4.29
N PHE A 125 -14.75 -1.24 5.54
CA PHE A 125 -14.71 0.17 5.94
C PHE A 125 -13.36 0.49 6.56
N ASP A 126 -12.60 1.39 5.92
CA ASP A 126 -11.31 1.87 6.39
C ASP A 126 -11.38 3.30 6.96
N TYR A 127 -12.55 3.96 6.85
CA TYR A 127 -12.78 5.33 7.32
C TYR A 127 -11.78 6.34 6.77
N GLY A 128 -11.25 6.10 5.57
CA GLY A 128 -10.25 6.92 4.93
C GLY A 128 -8.82 6.73 5.49
N THR A 129 -8.57 5.67 6.25
CA THR A 129 -7.24 5.38 6.81
C THR A 129 -6.20 5.17 5.71
N ASN A 130 -6.55 4.46 4.63
CA ASN A 130 -5.64 4.23 3.50
C ASN A 130 -5.22 5.54 2.82
N TYR A 131 -6.13 6.50 2.68
CA TYR A 131 -5.77 7.85 2.23
C TYR A 131 -4.83 8.53 3.21
N CYS A 132 -5.17 8.51 4.51
CA CYS A 132 -4.36 9.16 5.52
C CYS A 132 -2.95 8.56 5.64
N ASN A 133 -2.78 7.27 5.41
CA ASN A 133 -1.46 6.64 5.37
C ASN A 133 -0.54 7.30 4.34
N LEU A 134 -1.05 7.65 3.17
CA LEU A 134 -0.30 8.30 2.10
C LEU A 134 -0.13 9.80 2.35
N HIS A 135 -1.22 10.50 2.62
CA HIS A 135 -1.25 11.94 2.85
C HIS A 135 -0.32 12.34 3.99
N ASN A 136 -0.40 11.65 5.13
CA ASN A 136 0.45 11.95 6.27
C ASN A 136 1.94 11.74 6.00
N LEU A 137 2.32 10.76 5.17
CA LEU A 137 3.72 10.61 4.75
C LEU A 137 4.21 11.80 3.94
N VAL A 138 3.39 12.31 3.03
CA VAL A 138 3.71 13.51 2.21
C VAL A 138 3.86 14.73 3.10
N VAL A 139 2.88 14.99 3.96
CA VAL A 139 2.89 16.11 4.92
C VAL A 139 4.05 15.98 5.92
N GLY A 140 4.23 14.80 6.49
CA GLY A 140 5.32 14.54 7.45
C GLY A 140 6.71 14.70 6.85
N ALA A 141 6.85 14.42 5.56
CA ALA A 141 8.07 14.67 4.79
C ALA A 141 8.20 16.15 4.38
N GLY A 142 7.20 17.00 4.62
CA GLY A 142 7.16 18.42 4.24
C GLY A 142 7.11 18.64 2.72
N LEU A 143 6.62 17.67 1.97
CA LEU A 143 6.54 17.73 0.51
C LEU A 143 5.33 18.53 0.02
N ASP A 144 4.33 18.70 0.87
CA ASP A 144 3.12 19.49 0.64
C ASP A 144 3.36 21.01 0.68
N THR A 145 4.52 21.44 1.21
CA THR A 145 4.88 22.86 1.31
C THR A 145 5.45 23.45 0.01
N ASP A 146 5.78 22.60 -0.97
CA ASP A 146 6.23 23.06 -2.28
C ASP A 146 5.07 23.69 -3.05
N GLN A 147 5.28 24.90 -3.64
CA GLN A 147 4.26 25.61 -4.42
C GLN A 147 3.79 24.82 -5.66
N ASN A 148 4.60 23.89 -6.14
CA ASN A 148 4.28 23.02 -7.27
C ASN A 148 3.73 21.66 -6.83
N PHE A 149 3.52 21.46 -5.53
CA PHE A 149 2.86 20.24 -5.04
C PHE A 149 1.40 20.23 -5.46
N PHE A 150 0.99 19.10 -6.00
CA PHE A 150 -0.41 18.87 -6.36
C PHE A 150 -0.80 17.43 -6.01
N GLU A 151 -1.89 17.29 -5.30
CA GLU A 151 -2.52 16.02 -4.96
C GLU A 151 -3.93 16.00 -5.57
N SER A 152 -4.20 14.99 -6.37
CA SER A 152 -5.55 14.76 -6.90
C SER A 152 -6.04 13.41 -6.43
N THR A 153 -7.21 13.40 -5.82
CA THR A 153 -7.92 12.21 -5.41
C THR A 153 -9.41 12.49 -5.27
N ASN A 154 -10.21 11.45 -5.32
CA ASN A 154 -11.67 11.54 -5.14
C ASN A 154 -12.23 10.23 -4.57
N ASN A 155 -13.52 10.19 -4.23
CA ASN A 155 -14.17 9.01 -3.66
C ASN A 155 -14.23 7.79 -4.60
N ALA A 156 -14.04 7.96 -5.90
CA ALA A 156 -13.99 6.83 -6.85
C ALA A 156 -12.61 6.14 -6.82
N VAL A 157 -11.56 6.91 -6.50
CA VAL A 157 -10.17 6.45 -6.40
C VAL A 157 -9.83 6.07 -4.96
N CYS A 158 -10.14 6.95 -4.01
CA CYS A 158 -9.98 6.70 -2.57
C CYS A 158 -11.35 6.43 -1.94
N THR A 159 -11.67 5.17 -1.70
CA THR A 159 -12.92 4.82 -1.02
C THR A 159 -12.96 5.49 0.35
N GLN A 160 -14.10 6.10 0.70
CA GLN A 160 -14.33 6.78 1.97
C GLN A 160 -13.41 7.99 2.23
N LEU A 161 -12.90 8.64 1.18
CA LEU A 161 -12.14 9.89 1.29
C LEU A 161 -12.88 10.96 2.11
N ASN A 162 -14.20 11.06 1.93
CA ASN A 162 -15.06 11.98 2.68
C ASN A 162 -15.12 11.71 4.19
N MET A 163 -14.66 10.55 4.63
CA MET A 163 -14.56 10.17 6.06
C MET A 163 -13.15 10.31 6.59
N ALA A 164 -12.18 10.62 5.73
CA ALA A 164 -10.78 10.75 6.11
C ALA A 164 -10.58 11.91 7.09
N SER A 165 -9.86 11.63 8.16
CA SER A 165 -9.40 12.61 9.13
C SER A 165 -7.96 12.30 9.47
N CYS A 166 -7.03 12.98 8.80
CA CYS A 166 -5.61 12.64 8.80
C CYS A 166 -4.79 13.33 9.92
N ASN A 167 -5.43 13.88 10.92
CA ASN A 167 -4.80 14.62 12.04
C ASN A 167 -4.19 13.69 13.10
#